data_962808fa14713e6c7cc654d7ed0175bc
#
_entry.id   962808fa14713e6c7cc654d7ed0175bc
#
_cell.length_a   1.000
_cell.length_b   1.000
_cell.length_c   1.000
_cell.angle_alpha   90.00
_cell.angle_beta   90.00
_cell.angle_gamma   90.00
#
_symmetry.space_group_name_H-M   'P 1'
#
loop_
_entity.id
_entity.type
_entity.pdbx_description
1 polymer ?
#
loop_
_entity_poly.entity_id
_entity_poly.type
_entity_poly.pdbx_seq_one_letter_code
_entity_poly.pdbx_strand_id
1 'polypeptide(L)'
;MELAQDVSILLRVAAAMLFGGVLGVEREMGKHAAGLRTHMLIAGAAALIVGLGDSVAEHFQQERYRDLLQVDPVRLIEAVVACVGFVAAGTILRGSREDQVSGLTTASSLIMAAAIGIAVGISKYVIAIGVSVLCVLVLAVMRRLEKKIS
;
A
#
# COMPACT_ATOMS: atom_id res chain seq x y z
N MET A 1 -14.69 -22.23 -11.09
CA MET A 1 -14.55 -21.49 -9.80
C MET A 1 -13.25 -20.69 -9.76
N GLU A 2 -12.14 -21.27 -10.13
CA GLU A 2 -10.82 -20.59 -10.12
C GLU A 2 -10.76 -19.30 -10.95
N LEU A 3 -11.26 -19.31 -12.19
CA LEU A 3 -11.23 -18.12 -13.06
C LEU A 3 -11.97 -16.91 -12.45
N ALA A 4 -13.10 -17.13 -11.79
CA ALA A 4 -13.87 -16.05 -11.16
C ALA A 4 -13.12 -15.47 -9.94
N GLN A 5 -12.37 -16.28 -9.22
CA GLN A 5 -11.54 -15.89 -8.11
C GLN A 5 -10.34 -15.06 -8.60
N ASP A 6 -9.66 -15.53 -9.65
CA ASP A 6 -8.55 -14.81 -10.27
C ASP A 6 -8.98 -13.43 -10.77
N VAL A 7 -10.12 -13.35 -11.45
CA VAL A 7 -10.70 -12.07 -11.90
C VAL A 7 -11.02 -11.17 -10.71
N SER A 8 -11.55 -11.72 -9.61
CA SER A 8 -11.82 -10.94 -8.39
C SER A 8 -10.53 -10.34 -7.80
N ILE A 9 -9.45 -11.12 -7.74
CA ILE A 9 -8.14 -10.64 -7.27
C ILE A 9 -7.62 -9.53 -8.17
N LEU A 10 -7.68 -9.72 -9.50
CA LEU A 10 -7.24 -8.70 -10.46
C LEU A 10 -8.03 -7.38 -10.32
N LEU A 11 -9.34 -7.47 -10.10
CA LEU A 11 -10.19 -6.28 -9.87
C LEU A 11 -9.82 -5.56 -8.56
N ARG A 12 -9.53 -6.31 -7.49
CA ARG A 12 -9.03 -5.73 -6.23
C ARG A 12 -7.68 -5.06 -6.44
N VAL A 13 -6.76 -5.67 -7.16
CA VAL A 13 -5.45 -5.08 -7.49
C VAL A 13 -5.63 -3.79 -8.29
N ALA A 14 -6.48 -3.78 -9.31
CA ALA A 14 -6.78 -2.57 -10.08
C ALA A 14 -7.38 -1.45 -9.21
N ALA A 15 -8.33 -1.78 -8.33
CA ALA A 15 -8.91 -0.83 -7.39
C ALA A 15 -7.85 -0.29 -6.40
N ALA A 16 -6.99 -1.16 -5.87
CA ALA A 16 -5.90 -0.75 -4.99
C ALA A 16 -4.93 0.21 -5.69
N MET A 17 -4.57 -0.08 -6.94
CA MET A 17 -3.76 0.82 -7.76
C MET A 17 -4.42 2.18 -7.93
N LEU A 18 -5.71 2.24 -8.19
CA LEU A 18 -6.44 3.51 -8.30
C LEU A 18 -6.40 4.31 -6.99
N PHE A 19 -6.68 3.68 -5.85
CA PHE A 19 -6.66 4.37 -4.56
C PHE A 19 -5.25 4.80 -4.15
N GLY A 20 -4.22 3.96 -4.36
CA GLY A 20 -2.83 4.34 -4.19
C GLY A 20 -2.42 5.47 -5.14
N GLY A 21 -2.94 5.45 -6.37
CA GLY A 21 -2.73 6.50 -7.36
C GLY A 21 -3.25 7.87 -6.92
N VAL A 22 -4.37 7.92 -6.19
CA VAL A 22 -4.91 9.18 -5.64
C VAL A 22 -3.89 9.87 -4.72
N LEU A 23 -3.20 9.11 -3.85
CA LEU A 23 -2.10 9.65 -3.06
C LEU A 23 -0.92 10.05 -3.94
N GLY A 24 -0.58 9.18 -4.91
CA GLY A 24 0.55 9.37 -5.80
C GLY A 24 0.43 10.61 -6.67
N VAL A 25 -0.76 11.00 -7.11
CA VAL A 25 -0.99 12.25 -7.88
C VAL A 25 -0.56 13.47 -7.08
N GLU A 26 -0.97 13.57 -5.81
CA GLU A 26 -0.57 14.68 -4.94
C GLU A 26 0.95 14.76 -4.80
N ARG A 27 1.60 13.59 -4.63
CA ARG A 27 3.06 13.48 -4.48
C ARG A 27 3.80 13.82 -5.79
N GLU A 28 3.28 13.39 -6.94
CA GLU A 28 3.80 13.73 -8.27
C GLU A 28 3.75 15.24 -8.53
N MET A 29 2.60 15.88 -8.24
CA MET A 29 2.43 17.33 -8.37
C MET A 29 3.37 18.12 -7.45
N GLY A 30 3.74 17.55 -6.30
CA GLY A 30 4.71 18.11 -5.37
C GLY A 30 6.17 17.84 -5.74
N LYS A 31 6.46 17.11 -6.85
CA LYS A 31 7.80 16.69 -7.28
C LYS A 31 8.57 15.91 -6.20
N HIS A 32 7.88 15.08 -5.43
CA HIS A 32 8.48 14.25 -4.41
C HIS A 32 9.17 13.02 -5.00
N ALA A 33 10.05 12.38 -4.21
CA ALA A 33 10.88 11.25 -4.66
C ALA A 33 10.07 10.02 -5.09
N ALA A 34 8.88 9.78 -4.50
CA ALA A 34 7.93 8.75 -4.92
C ALA A 34 6.63 9.43 -5.36
N GLY A 35 6.25 9.24 -6.62
CA GLY A 35 5.06 9.81 -7.26
C GLY A 35 3.98 8.79 -7.55
N LEU A 36 3.18 9.08 -8.57
CA LEU A 36 2.01 8.30 -8.99
C LEU A 36 2.31 6.81 -9.17
N ARG A 37 3.30 6.48 -10.01
CA ARG A 37 3.64 5.10 -10.36
C ARG A 37 4.00 4.25 -9.15
N THR A 38 4.82 4.81 -8.27
CA THR A 38 5.30 4.11 -7.07
C THR A 38 4.16 3.78 -6.12
N HIS A 39 3.27 4.74 -5.86
CA HIS A 39 2.11 4.52 -4.98
C HIS A 39 1.11 3.51 -5.56
N MET A 40 0.84 3.58 -6.87
CA MET A 40 -0.01 2.59 -7.55
C MET A 40 0.56 1.18 -7.42
N LEU A 41 1.85 1.00 -7.71
CA LEU A 41 2.50 -0.31 -7.68
C LEU A 41 2.56 -0.89 -6.26
N ILE A 42 2.86 -0.08 -5.26
CA ILE A 42 2.90 -0.54 -3.85
C ILE A 42 1.50 -0.96 -3.38
N ALA A 43 0.47 -0.15 -3.63
CA ALA A 43 -0.88 -0.51 -3.25
C ALA A 43 -1.37 -1.77 -3.98
N GLY A 44 -1.10 -1.87 -5.28
CA GLY A 44 -1.43 -3.05 -6.08
C GLY A 44 -0.71 -4.31 -5.62
N ALA A 45 0.60 -4.23 -5.34
CA ALA A 45 1.38 -5.35 -4.82
C ALA A 45 0.86 -5.83 -3.46
N ALA A 46 0.54 -4.92 -2.56
CA ALA A 46 -0.03 -5.25 -1.26
C ALA A 46 -1.38 -5.98 -1.39
N ALA A 47 -2.28 -5.50 -2.27
CA ALA A 47 -3.56 -6.15 -2.54
C ALA A 47 -3.39 -7.53 -3.19
N LEU A 48 -2.42 -7.67 -4.10
CA LEU A 48 -2.11 -8.95 -4.75
C LEU A 48 -1.62 -9.99 -3.74
N ILE A 49 -0.65 -9.63 -2.88
CA ILE A 49 -0.10 -10.54 -1.87
C ILE A 49 -1.20 -11.03 -0.93
N VAL A 50 -2.09 -10.13 -0.47
CA VAL A 50 -3.22 -10.49 0.39
C VAL A 50 -4.20 -11.40 -0.35
N GLY A 51 -4.57 -11.06 -1.60
CA GLY A 51 -5.48 -11.88 -2.40
C GLY A 51 -4.94 -13.27 -2.73
N LEU A 52 -3.64 -13.38 -3.01
CA LEU A 52 -2.99 -14.69 -3.20
C LEU A 52 -2.92 -15.47 -1.88
N GLY A 53 -2.74 -14.79 -0.75
CA GLY A 53 -2.78 -15.42 0.57
C GLY A 53 -4.11 -16.11 0.85
N ASP A 54 -5.23 -15.49 0.49
CA ASP A 54 -6.57 -16.09 0.58
C ASP A 54 -6.68 -17.34 -0.31
N SER A 55 -6.19 -17.28 -1.56
CA SER A 55 -6.19 -18.41 -2.51
C SER A 55 -5.33 -19.58 -2.01
N VAL A 56 -4.14 -19.27 -1.45
CA VAL A 56 -3.26 -20.28 -0.85
C VAL A 56 -3.95 -20.93 0.35
N ALA A 57 -4.57 -20.12 1.23
CA ALA A 57 -5.29 -20.66 2.39
C ALA A 57 -6.43 -21.61 1.97
N GLU A 58 -7.22 -21.22 0.97
CA GLU A 58 -8.30 -22.08 0.45
C GLU A 58 -7.78 -23.37 -0.18
N HIS A 59 -6.68 -23.29 -0.95
CA HIS A 59 -6.08 -24.47 -1.61
C HIS A 59 -5.59 -25.50 -0.59
N PHE A 60 -5.00 -25.06 0.53
CA PHE A 60 -4.46 -25.95 1.57
C PHE A 60 -5.47 -26.32 2.67
N GLN A 61 -6.67 -25.70 2.71
CA GLN A 61 -7.75 -26.12 3.62
C GLN A 61 -8.43 -27.45 3.23
N GLN A 62 -8.07 -28.06 2.10
CA GLN A 62 -8.50 -29.41 1.77
C GLN A 62 -8.01 -30.38 2.87
N GLU A 63 -8.88 -31.31 3.30
CA GLU A 63 -8.77 -32.17 4.50
C GLU A 63 -7.39 -32.83 4.74
N ARG A 64 -6.61 -33.02 3.68
CA ARG A 64 -5.31 -33.69 3.71
C ARG A 64 -4.18 -32.89 4.35
N TYR A 65 -4.31 -31.55 4.42
CA TYR A 65 -3.22 -30.65 4.86
C TYR A 65 -3.61 -29.75 6.04
N ARG A 66 -4.85 -29.90 6.54
CA ARG A 66 -5.45 -29.05 7.57
C ARG A 66 -4.64 -28.99 8.87
N ASP A 67 -4.03 -30.12 9.24
CA ASP A 67 -3.23 -30.23 10.48
C ASP A 67 -1.76 -29.84 10.29
N LEU A 68 -1.30 -29.65 9.05
CA LEU A 68 0.11 -29.40 8.72
C LEU A 68 0.41 -27.93 8.42
N LEU A 69 -0.56 -27.14 8.02
CA LEU A 69 -0.38 -25.76 7.56
C LEU A 69 -1.35 -24.81 8.28
N GLN A 70 -0.82 -24.02 9.19
CA GLN A 70 -1.52 -22.87 9.74
C GLN A 70 -1.18 -21.64 8.89
N VAL A 71 -2.07 -21.24 8.00
CA VAL A 71 -1.95 -19.96 7.29
C VAL A 71 -2.39 -18.85 8.23
N ASP A 72 -1.44 -18.05 8.67
CA ASP A 72 -1.69 -16.90 9.52
C ASP A 72 -1.78 -15.63 8.65
N PRO A 73 -2.97 -15.05 8.46
CA PRO A 73 -3.15 -13.84 7.65
C PRO A 73 -2.36 -12.64 8.18
N VAL A 74 -2.09 -12.60 9.50
CA VAL A 74 -1.32 -11.51 10.12
C VAL A 74 0.11 -11.50 9.61
N ARG A 75 0.70 -12.68 9.39
CA ARG A 75 2.06 -12.79 8.83
C ARG A 75 2.18 -12.24 7.42
N LEU A 76 1.12 -12.32 6.61
CA LEU A 76 1.11 -11.69 5.28
C LEU A 76 1.14 -10.17 5.39
N ILE A 77 0.39 -9.61 6.32
CA ILE A 77 0.40 -8.16 6.60
C ILE A 77 1.79 -7.73 7.10
N GLU A 78 2.37 -8.47 8.03
CA GLU A 78 3.73 -8.22 8.55
C GLU A 78 4.77 -8.24 7.41
N ALA A 79 4.70 -9.22 6.51
CA ALA A 79 5.61 -9.32 5.37
C ALA A 79 5.47 -8.11 4.42
N VAL A 80 4.24 -7.70 4.10
CA VAL A 80 4.00 -6.51 3.26
C VAL A 80 4.55 -5.25 3.93
N VAL A 81 4.27 -5.06 5.24
CA VAL A 81 4.76 -3.89 5.99
C VAL A 81 6.28 -3.87 6.05
N ALA A 82 6.93 -5.01 6.29
CA ALA A 82 8.39 -5.12 6.33
C ALA A 82 9.01 -4.77 4.96
N CYS A 83 8.49 -5.33 3.87
CA CYS A 83 8.97 -5.03 2.52
C CYS A 83 8.82 -3.55 2.16
N VAL A 84 7.66 -2.96 2.42
CA VAL A 84 7.41 -1.54 2.13
C VAL A 84 8.21 -0.64 3.07
N GLY A 85 8.40 -1.05 4.33
CA GLY A 85 9.28 -0.36 5.27
C GLY A 85 10.72 -0.27 4.77
N PHE A 86 11.24 -1.32 4.14
CA PHE A 86 12.56 -1.31 3.51
C PHE A 86 12.65 -0.32 2.34
N VAL A 87 11.66 -0.31 1.44
CA VAL A 87 11.58 0.65 0.33
C VAL A 87 11.45 2.07 0.85
N ALA A 88 10.63 2.29 1.88
CA ALA A 88 10.42 3.57 2.52
C ALA A 88 11.71 4.11 3.16
N ALA A 89 12.46 3.25 3.87
CA ALA A 89 13.77 3.60 4.43
C ALA A 89 14.76 4.02 3.33
N GLY A 90 14.74 3.36 2.17
CA GLY A 90 15.54 3.75 1.00
C GLY A 90 15.25 5.18 0.52
N THR A 91 14.03 5.69 0.66
CA THR A 91 13.69 7.07 0.29
C THR A 91 14.29 8.11 1.27
N ILE A 92 14.39 7.76 2.54
CA ILE A 92 14.99 8.60 3.58
C ILE A 92 16.51 8.68 3.37
N LEU A 93 17.18 7.53 3.21
CA LEU A 93 18.64 7.48 3.04
C LEU A 93 19.11 8.25 1.80
N ARG A 94 18.35 8.20 0.71
CA ARG A 94 18.67 8.91 -0.53
C ARG A 94 18.42 10.42 -0.45
N GLY A 95 17.53 10.84 0.44
CA GLY A 95 17.17 12.25 0.63
C GLY A 95 18.06 13.01 1.60
N SER A 96 18.89 12.32 2.36
CA SER A 96 19.76 12.96 3.37
C SER A 96 20.91 13.71 2.70
N ARG A 97 20.89 15.04 2.81
CA ARG A 97 22.07 15.90 2.66
C ARG A 97 22.65 16.16 4.05
N GLU A 98 23.93 16.50 4.14
CA GLU A 98 24.75 16.50 5.37
C GLU A 98 24.11 17.10 6.64
N ASP A 99 23.04 17.91 6.56
CA ASP A 99 22.40 18.55 7.71
C ASP A 99 20.87 18.39 7.81
N GLN A 100 20.20 17.67 6.90
CA GLN A 100 18.73 17.56 6.93
C GLN A 100 18.23 16.17 6.55
N VAL A 101 17.44 15.56 7.44
CA VAL A 101 16.71 14.32 7.14
C VAL A 101 15.52 14.66 6.23
N SER A 102 15.57 14.23 4.97
CA SER A 102 14.48 14.42 4.01
C SER A 102 13.86 13.06 3.64
N GLY A 103 12.67 13.09 3.06
CA GLY A 103 12.00 11.87 2.61
C GLY A 103 11.07 11.20 3.63
N LEU A 104 10.98 11.68 4.86
CA LEU A 104 10.10 11.11 5.91
C LEU A 104 8.63 11.06 5.47
N THR A 105 8.10 12.14 4.91
CA THR A 105 6.72 12.20 4.41
C THR A 105 6.51 11.25 3.23
N THR A 106 7.52 11.11 2.36
CA THR A 106 7.49 10.15 1.25
C THR A 106 7.45 8.72 1.79
N ALA A 107 8.31 8.37 2.73
CA ALA A 107 8.33 7.07 3.39
C ALA A 107 6.97 6.75 4.03
N SER A 108 6.40 7.69 4.79
CA SER A 108 5.08 7.52 5.43
C SER A 108 3.96 7.35 4.41
N SER A 109 3.98 8.08 3.29
CA SER A 109 2.97 7.95 2.24
C SER A 109 3.03 6.60 1.52
N LEU A 110 4.21 5.98 1.36
CA LEU A 110 4.35 4.64 0.80
C LEU A 110 3.78 3.57 1.73
N ILE A 111 3.99 3.69 3.04
CA ILE A 111 3.38 2.80 4.05
C ILE A 111 1.85 2.93 4.01
N MET A 112 1.32 4.15 3.89
CA MET A 112 -0.13 4.36 3.75
C MET A 112 -0.69 3.76 2.45
N ALA A 113 0.04 3.85 1.33
CA ALA A 113 -0.35 3.21 0.08
C ALA A 113 -0.44 1.68 0.23
N ALA A 114 0.52 1.06 0.93
CA ALA A 114 0.47 -0.37 1.24
C ALA A 114 -0.72 -0.72 2.13
N ALA A 115 -1.00 0.06 3.18
CA ALA A 115 -2.14 -0.14 4.07
C ALA A 115 -3.49 -0.05 3.31
N ILE A 116 -3.61 0.89 2.37
CA ILE A 116 -4.76 0.98 1.46
C ILE A 116 -4.87 -0.28 0.60
N GLY A 117 -3.75 -0.75 0.04
CA GLY A 117 -3.70 -1.97 -0.74
C GLY A 117 -4.15 -3.20 0.06
N ILE A 118 -3.68 -3.35 1.30
CA ILE A 118 -4.11 -4.41 2.23
C ILE A 118 -5.63 -4.33 2.46
N ALA A 119 -6.15 -3.13 2.77
CA ALA A 119 -7.58 -2.93 3.01
C ALA A 119 -8.44 -3.33 1.80
N VAL A 120 -8.00 -3.00 0.58
CA VAL A 120 -8.67 -3.43 -0.65
C VAL A 120 -8.54 -4.95 -0.85
N GLY A 121 -7.36 -5.53 -0.58
CA GLY A 121 -7.11 -6.96 -0.65
C GLY A 121 -8.11 -7.77 0.17
N ILE A 122 -8.40 -7.32 1.39
CA ILE A 122 -9.42 -7.94 2.28
C ILE A 122 -10.84 -7.37 2.05
N SER A 123 -11.10 -6.73 0.91
CA SER A 123 -12.41 -6.17 0.51
C SER A 123 -12.98 -5.09 1.45
N LYS A 124 -12.16 -4.39 2.22
CA LYS A 124 -12.56 -3.28 3.10
C LYS A 124 -12.51 -1.93 2.36
N TYR A 125 -13.29 -1.79 1.31
CA TYR A 125 -13.29 -0.64 0.41
C TYR A 125 -13.63 0.68 1.11
N VAL A 126 -14.54 0.68 2.08
CA VAL A 126 -14.91 1.90 2.85
C VAL A 126 -13.70 2.43 3.60
N ILE A 127 -12.90 1.55 4.21
CA ILE A 127 -11.66 1.92 4.90
C ILE A 127 -10.67 2.47 3.89
N ALA A 128 -10.47 1.77 2.76
CA ALA A 128 -9.53 2.18 1.73
C ALA A 128 -9.85 3.58 1.17
N ILE A 129 -11.11 3.85 0.85
CA ILE A 129 -11.57 5.16 0.38
C ILE A 129 -11.36 6.24 1.45
N GLY A 130 -11.83 5.97 2.68
CA GLY A 130 -11.72 6.92 3.79
C GLY A 130 -10.26 7.29 4.09
N VAL A 131 -9.38 6.30 4.16
CA VAL A 131 -7.94 6.51 4.39
C VAL A 131 -7.30 7.26 3.22
N SER A 132 -7.65 6.95 1.96
CA SER A 132 -7.13 7.67 0.79
C SER A 132 -7.50 9.15 0.83
N VAL A 133 -8.76 9.47 1.15
CA VAL A 133 -9.23 10.85 1.29
C VAL A 133 -8.50 11.56 2.43
N LEU A 134 -8.40 10.94 3.60
CA LEU A 134 -7.69 11.52 4.75
C LEU A 134 -6.22 11.79 4.44
N CYS A 135 -5.52 10.86 3.79
CA CYS A 135 -4.13 11.05 3.40
C CYS A 135 -3.96 12.24 2.45
N VAL A 136 -4.80 12.35 1.42
CA VAL A 136 -4.75 13.48 0.47
C VAL A 136 -5.02 14.79 1.20
N LEU A 137 -6.01 14.83 2.09
CA LEU A 137 -6.30 16.04 2.89
C LEU A 137 -5.08 16.45 3.72
N VAL A 138 -4.47 15.52 4.44
CA VAL A 138 -3.27 15.81 5.25
C VAL A 138 -2.14 16.34 4.38
N LEU A 139 -1.82 15.64 3.28
CA LEU A 139 -0.73 16.01 2.38
C LEU A 139 -0.97 17.37 1.71
N ALA A 140 -2.20 17.63 1.23
CA ALA A 140 -2.54 18.86 0.54
C ALA A 140 -2.62 20.06 1.49
N VAL A 141 -3.19 19.88 2.69
CA VAL A 141 -3.28 20.96 3.70
C VAL A 141 -1.88 21.34 4.21
N MET A 142 -1.07 20.35 4.57
CA MET A 142 0.30 20.63 5.05
C MET A 142 1.13 21.36 4.00
N ARG A 143 1.06 20.94 2.74
CA ARG A 143 1.75 21.63 1.64
C ARG A 143 1.33 23.10 1.48
N ARG A 144 0.04 23.41 1.71
CA ARG A 144 -0.44 24.80 1.66
C ARG A 144 0.05 25.63 2.83
N LEU A 145 0.09 25.02 4.03
CA LEU A 145 0.57 25.68 5.23
C LEU A 145 2.06 26.00 5.14
N GLU A 146 2.88 25.03 4.70
CA GLU A 146 4.33 25.23 4.50
C GLU A 146 4.62 26.40 3.54
N LYS A 147 3.89 26.48 2.41
CA LYS A 147 4.02 27.60 1.45
C LYS A 147 3.62 28.97 2.02
N LYS A 148 2.85 29.00 3.09
CA LYS A 148 2.41 30.27 3.72
C LYS A 148 3.35 30.72 4.83
N ILE A 149 4.15 29.81 5.38
CA ILE A 149 5.07 30.05 6.50
C ILE A 149 6.50 30.31 5.99
N SER A 150 6.86 29.80 4.82
CA SER A 150 8.12 30.01 4.11
C SER A 150 8.06 31.23 3.19
#